data_33ce74e4cfe53566975aa83f46e2789f
#
_entry.id   33ce74e4cfe53566975aa83f46e2789f
#
_cell.length_a   1.000
_cell.length_b   1.000
_cell.length_c   1.000
_cell.angle_alpha   90.00
_cell.angle_beta   90.00
_cell.angle_gamma   90.00
#
_symmetry.space_group_name_H-M   'P 1'
#
loop_
_entity.id
_entity.type
_entity.pdbx_description
1 polymer ?
#
loop_
_entity_poly.entity_id
_entity_poly.type
_entity_poly.pdbx_seq_one_letter_code
_entity_poly.pdbx_strand_id
1 'polypeptide(L)'
;MYADKILINGRIYTENKDMMWAEAVAAADSEFICVGKNEECMKYKGDNTQVIDLEGKTVIPALIDGHTHPVTVAKTYWHVRMPLTHDREQLLENIKEYAAKHPKEECPYFYGESYFAETFGTEGPKKEILDEIISDRPARIQDFTDHACWYNSIALEMLDGKAGSPKGEAEFIKDENGEYTGWALEAGPDTDFGVYSALGWNPPQGTEEESVAPFLDFLKSKGIVCLMDGFTENEESIKMFYEMDKAGRLNMFYEGTSIMGQYENLDEAIERVYDWQKKYTSEHVHINTVKFFMDGTNEMGDSASLEPMKNDPSGRNFGTANITEEQLADVLVRLNREGIDMHIHVVCDRGFRICCNAVENARKICGDDWKIYVTLAHCELIHPDDMKRVAELGIFIDWTTHWSGGYFGTAAIEYLGRERWNTMYDFTKIIADGGTVGFSSDLFSYQEAHRGDPYFGIQTAMTRKDILMPLDPEEIPGSVRPPETAKLSLEQLLRGYTCNNAFRM
;
A
#
# COMPACT_ATOMS: atom_id res chain seq x y z
N MET A 1 9.50 39.65 -12.53
CA MET A 1 9.74 38.18 -12.69
C MET A 1 8.89 37.73 -13.86
N TYR A 2 9.44 36.96 -14.79
CA TYR A 2 8.66 36.35 -15.88
C TYR A 2 8.45 34.90 -15.54
N ALA A 3 7.34 34.33 -16.02
CA ALA A 3 7.02 32.93 -15.83
C ALA A 3 7.84 32.03 -16.77
N ASP A 4 8.20 30.84 -16.31
CA ASP A 4 8.74 29.76 -17.16
C ASP A 4 7.61 29.13 -17.97
N LYS A 5 6.46 28.96 -17.32
CA LYS A 5 5.28 28.32 -17.91
C LYS A 5 4.00 29.03 -17.51
N ILE A 6 3.08 29.22 -18.48
CA ILE A 6 1.75 29.73 -18.25
C ILE A 6 0.74 28.78 -18.89
N LEU A 7 -0.23 28.29 -18.09
CA LEU A 7 -1.39 27.57 -18.55
C LEU A 7 -2.54 28.57 -18.69
N ILE A 8 -3.25 28.56 -19.81
CA ILE A 8 -4.38 29.46 -20.08
C ILE A 8 -5.62 28.70 -20.58
N ASN A 9 -6.78 29.35 -20.55
CA ASN A 9 -8.05 28.83 -21.06
C ASN A 9 -8.44 27.48 -20.44
N GLY A 10 -8.18 27.31 -19.14
CA GLY A 10 -8.48 26.07 -18.42
C GLY A 10 -9.64 26.21 -17.44
N ARG A 11 -9.98 25.08 -16.84
CA ARG A 11 -10.73 24.96 -15.60
C ARG A 11 -9.78 24.40 -14.54
N ILE A 12 -9.08 25.27 -13.83
CA ILE A 12 -8.02 24.89 -12.89
C ILE A 12 -8.60 24.82 -11.49
N TYR A 13 -8.64 23.62 -10.91
CA TYR A 13 -9.06 23.38 -9.54
C TYR A 13 -7.90 23.71 -8.61
N THR A 14 -8.06 24.69 -7.73
CA THR A 14 -6.94 25.28 -6.96
C THR A 14 -6.86 24.77 -5.52
N GLU A 15 -7.92 24.13 -5.03
CA GLU A 15 -8.12 23.78 -3.61
C GLU A 15 -8.11 24.98 -2.64
N ASN A 16 -8.03 26.19 -3.16
CA ASN A 16 -8.15 27.41 -2.37
C ASN A 16 -9.62 27.75 -2.15
N LYS A 17 -10.07 27.79 -0.90
CA LYS A 17 -11.49 28.08 -0.54
C LYS A 17 -11.97 29.43 -1.06
N ASP A 18 -11.08 30.41 -1.18
CA ASP A 18 -11.43 31.76 -1.67
C ASP A 18 -11.45 31.84 -3.20
N MET A 19 -10.81 30.91 -3.89
CA MET A 19 -10.77 30.85 -5.35
C MET A 19 -10.71 29.38 -5.80
N MET A 20 -11.78 28.65 -5.66
CA MET A 20 -11.83 27.21 -5.97
C MET A 20 -11.45 26.88 -7.42
N TRP A 21 -11.73 27.78 -8.35
CA TRP A 21 -11.47 27.61 -9.78
C TRP A 21 -10.78 28.83 -10.37
N ALA A 22 -9.77 28.60 -11.18
CA ALA A 22 -9.07 29.61 -11.97
C ALA A 22 -9.13 29.27 -13.47
N GLU A 23 -8.86 30.26 -14.33
CA GLU A 23 -8.76 30.10 -15.79
C GLU A 23 -7.32 29.85 -16.24
N ALA A 24 -6.35 30.37 -15.44
CA ALA A 24 -4.96 30.34 -15.76
C ALA A 24 -4.07 30.23 -14.52
N VAL A 25 -2.85 29.75 -14.75
CA VAL A 25 -1.76 29.75 -13.76
C VAL A 25 -0.45 30.08 -14.43
N ALA A 26 0.39 30.87 -13.77
CA ALA A 26 1.75 31.18 -14.17
C ALA A 26 2.71 30.67 -13.09
N ALA A 27 3.76 29.95 -13.49
CA ALA A 27 4.77 29.40 -12.61
C ALA A 27 6.18 29.86 -13.05
N ALA A 28 7.05 30.11 -12.06
CA ALA A 28 8.47 30.36 -12.23
C ALA A 28 9.23 29.76 -11.06
N ASP A 29 10.41 29.21 -11.31
CA ASP A 29 11.28 28.62 -10.27
C ASP A 29 10.53 27.61 -9.36
N SER A 30 9.66 26.78 -9.98
CA SER A 30 8.82 25.78 -9.31
C SER A 30 7.74 26.34 -8.37
N GLU A 31 7.47 27.65 -8.43
CA GLU A 31 6.43 28.31 -7.63
C GLU A 31 5.33 28.91 -8.51
N PHE A 32 4.10 28.94 -7.99
CA PHE A 32 3.01 29.68 -8.63
C PHE A 32 3.17 31.18 -8.34
N ILE A 33 3.44 31.97 -9.37
CA ILE A 33 3.57 33.44 -9.28
C ILE A 33 2.25 34.16 -9.60
N CYS A 34 1.30 33.47 -10.23
CA CYS A 34 -0.06 33.97 -10.48
C CYS A 34 -1.02 32.78 -10.63
N VAL A 35 -2.14 32.85 -9.95
CA VAL A 35 -3.30 31.95 -10.16
C VAL A 35 -4.53 32.85 -10.30
N GLY A 36 -5.31 32.74 -11.39
CA GLY A 36 -6.45 33.61 -11.61
C GLY A 36 -6.98 33.60 -13.04
N LYS A 37 -7.20 34.78 -13.60
CA LYS A 37 -7.70 34.93 -14.97
C LYS A 37 -6.57 34.90 -16.00
N ASN A 38 -6.90 34.57 -17.24
CA ASN A 38 -5.96 34.59 -18.37
C ASN A 38 -5.19 35.93 -18.47
N GLU A 39 -5.90 37.04 -18.40
CA GLU A 39 -5.31 38.37 -18.51
C GLU A 39 -4.32 38.70 -17.38
N GLU A 40 -4.53 38.14 -16.19
CA GLU A 40 -3.68 38.35 -15.02
C GLU A 40 -2.39 37.57 -15.16
N CYS A 41 -2.47 36.27 -15.47
CA CYS A 41 -1.30 35.41 -15.62
C CYS A 41 -0.47 35.76 -16.87
N MET A 42 -1.10 36.19 -17.97
CA MET A 42 -0.38 36.60 -19.18
C MET A 42 0.50 37.86 -18.98
N LYS A 43 0.34 38.63 -17.90
CA LYS A 43 1.24 39.76 -17.56
C LYS A 43 2.66 39.28 -17.21
N TYR A 44 2.82 38.02 -16.84
CA TYR A 44 4.09 37.40 -16.49
C TYR A 44 4.79 36.73 -17.68
N LYS A 45 4.24 36.86 -18.91
CA LYS A 45 4.85 36.30 -20.11
C LYS A 45 6.11 37.07 -20.48
N GLY A 46 7.23 36.39 -20.59
CA GLY A 46 8.49 36.83 -21.17
C GLY A 46 8.80 36.13 -22.51
N ASP A 47 9.95 36.46 -23.08
CA ASP A 47 10.36 35.92 -24.39
C ASP A 47 10.54 34.38 -24.36
N ASN A 48 10.97 33.82 -23.24
CA ASN A 48 11.22 32.36 -23.05
C ASN A 48 10.06 31.61 -22.37
N THR A 49 8.95 32.29 -22.08
CA THR A 49 7.81 31.69 -21.39
C THR A 49 7.07 30.70 -22.29
N GLN A 50 6.96 29.46 -21.86
CA GLN A 50 6.10 28.47 -22.49
C GLN A 50 4.64 28.76 -22.15
N VAL A 51 3.83 29.07 -23.15
CA VAL A 51 2.37 29.24 -22.97
C VAL A 51 1.64 28.02 -23.51
N ILE A 52 0.83 27.39 -22.68
CA ILE A 52 0.04 26.19 -22.99
C ILE A 52 -1.45 26.59 -22.94
N ASP A 53 -2.13 26.46 -24.06
CA ASP A 53 -3.59 26.60 -24.13
C ASP A 53 -4.24 25.26 -23.72
N LEU A 54 -5.02 25.30 -22.67
CA LEU A 54 -5.72 24.14 -22.12
C LEU A 54 -7.00 23.79 -22.89
N GLU A 55 -7.47 24.66 -23.79
CA GLU A 55 -8.66 24.41 -24.62
C GLU A 55 -9.91 24.03 -23.79
N GLY A 56 -10.07 24.61 -22.59
CA GLY A 56 -11.17 24.30 -21.66
C GLY A 56 -10.99 23.05 -20.83
N LYS A 57 -9.84 22.36 -20.92
CA LYS A 57 -9.57 21.17 -20.10
C LYS A 57 -9.51 21.48 -18.61
N THR A 58 -9.90 20.50 -17.81
CA THR A 58 -9.78 20.59 -16.35
C THR A 58 -8.37 20.22 -15.93
N VAL A 59 -7.78 21.01 -15.04
CA VAL A 59 -6.51 20.75 -14.37
C VAL A 59 -6.75 20.63 -12.88
N ILE A 60 -6.18 19.63 -12.27
CA ILE A 60 -6.15 19.41 -10.83
C ILE A 60 -4.69 19.42 -10.36
N PRO A 61 -4.41 19.66 -9.07
CA PRO A 61 -3.07 19.43 -8.52
C PRO A 61 -2.63 17.99 -8.78
N ALA A 62 -1.32 17.80 -8.91
CA ALA A 62 -0.78 16.46 -9.08
C ALA A 62 -1.07 15.58 -7.86
N LEU A 63 -1.26 14.28 -8.09
CA LEU A 63 -1.64 13.33 -7.06
C LEU A 63 -0.41 12.75 -6.37
N ILE A 64 -0.59 12.36 -5.12
CA ILE A 64 0.44 11.78 -4.26
C ILE A 64 -0.09 10.47 -3.69
N ASP A 65 0.68 9.40 -3.81
CA ASP A 65 0.41 8.13 -3.13
C ASP A 65 1.09 8.16 -1.75
N GLY A 66 0.29 8.28 -0.69
CA GLY A 66 0.78 8.47 0.68
C GLY A 66 1.41 7.23 1.31
N HIS A 67 1.22 6.04 0.72
CA HIS A 67 1.73 4.77 1.22
C HIS A 67 1.64 3.69 0.13
N THR A 68 2.79 3.22 -0.32
CA THR A 68 2.90 2.12 -1.27
C THR A 68 4.21 1.35 -1.04
N HIS A 69 4.42 0.25 -1.72
CA HIS A 69 5.60 -0.61 -1.56
C HIS A 69 6.27 -0.86 -2.92
N PRO A 70 6.94 0.15 -3.51
CA PRO A 70 7.37 0.08 -4.90
C PRO A 70 8.37 -1.05 -5.18
N VAL A 71 9.26 -1.36 -4.23
CA VAL A 71 10.22 -2.47 -4.36
C VAL A 71 9.52 -3.82 -4.23
N THR A 72 8.56 -3.94 -3.30
CA THR A 72 7.77 -5.17 -3.15
C THR A 72 6.94 -5.44 -4.41
N VAL A 73 6.29 -4.39 -4.96
CA VAL A 73 5.61 -4.49 -6.25
C VAL A 73 6.59 -4.92 -7.37
N ALA A 74 7.78 -4.32 -7.42
CA ALA A 74 8.78 -4.65 -8.44
C ALA A 74 9.31 -6.09 -8.33
N LYS A 75 9.37 -6.67 -7.12
CA LYS A 75 9.71 -8.09 -6.91
C LYS A 75 8.77 -9.05 -7.61
N THR A 76 7.52 -8.67 -7.79
CA THR A 76 6.49 -9.50 -8.43
C THR A 76 6.35 -9.23 -9.93
N TYR A 77 7.15 -8.32 -10.50
CA TYR A 77 7.05 -7.93 -11.91
C TYR A 77 7.27 -9.10 -12.88
N TRP A 78 8.14 -10.04 -12.53
CA TRP A 78 8.46 -11.23 -13.33
C TRP A 78 7.44 -12.36 -13.20
N HIS A 79 6.51 -12.28 -12.24
CA HIS A 79 5.45 -13.28 -12.08
C HIS A 79 4.53 -13.31 -13.30
N VAL A 80 4.03 -14.49 -13.62
CA VAL A 80 3.09 -14.66 -14.74
C VAL A 80 1.69 -14.32 -14.29
N ARG A 81 1.19 -13.16 -14.72
CA ARG A 81 -0.14 -12.67 -14.36
C ARG A 81 -1.19 -13.24 -15.28
N MET A 82 -2.19 -13.87 -14.71
CA MET A 82 -3.30 -14.48 -15.42
C MET A 82 -4.61 -13.81 -15.01
N PRO A 83 -5.64 -13.81 -15.89
CA PRO A 83 -6.96 -13.31 -15.52
C PRO A 83 -7.55 -14.10 -14.35
N LEU A 84 -8.06 -13.37 -13.33
CA LEU A 84 -8.77 -13.97 -12.20
C LEU A 84 -10.09 -14.59 -12.66
N THR A 85 -10.38 -15.77 -12.12
CA THR A 85 -11.65 -16.47 -12.36
C THR A 85 -11.99 -17.44 -11.22
N HIS A 86 -13.27 -17.56 -10.89
CA HIS A 86 -13.79 -18.59 -10.00
C HIS A 86 -14.10 -19.91 -10.74
N ASP A 87 -14.08 -19.88 -12.08
CA ASP A 87 -14.31 -21.05 -12.92
C ASP A 87 -13.03 -21.88 -13.05
N ARG A 88 -13.07 -23.12 -12.57
CA ARG A 88 -11.92 -24.03 -12.56
C ARG A 88 -11.42 -24.36 -13.97
N GLU A 89 -12.33 -24.61 -14.93
CA GLU A 89 -11.95 -24.96 -16.30
C GLU A 89 -11.26 -23.78 -16.96
N GLN A 90 -11.79 -22.56 -16.76
CA GLN A 90 -11.20 -21.34 -17.26
C GLN A 90 -9.82 -21.07 -16.62
N LEU A 91 -9.65 -21.34 -15.32
CA LEU A 91 -8.34 -21.21 -14.64
C LEU A 91 -7.31 -22.14 -15.29
N LEU A 92 -7.63 -23.41 -15.50
CA LEU A 92 -6.71 -24.38 -16.10
C LEU A 92 -6.35 -24.01 -17.55
N GLU A 93 -7.31 -23.48 -18.32
CA GLU A 93 -7.03 -23.00 -19.68
C GLU A 93 -6.15 -21.74 -19.64
N ASN A 94 -6.37 -20.81 -18.71
CA ASN A 94 -5.51 -19.66 -18.51
C ASN A 94 -4.07 -20.10 -18.21
N ILE A 95 -3.86 -21.03 -17.27
CA ILE A 95 -2.52 -21.54 -16.93
C ILE A 95 -1.85 -22.11 -18.17
N LYS A 96 -2.55 -22.93 -18.94
CA LYS A 96 -2.03 -23.55 -20.18
C LYS A 96 -1.66 -22.51 -21.25
N GLU A 97 -2.54 -21.54 -21.48
CA GLU A 97 -2.29 -20.45 -22.44
C GLU A 97 -1.06 -19.63 -22.05
N TYR A 98 -0.97 -19.25 -20.75
CA TYR A 98 0.13 -18.44 -20.27
C TYR A 98 1.45 -19.23 -20.17
N ALA A 99 1.41 -20.52 -19.82
CA ALA A 99 2.60 -21.36 -19.86
C ALA A 99 3.17 -21.47 -21.30
N ALA A 100 2.31 -21.52 -22.30
CA ALA A 100 2.71 -21.54 -23.71
C ALA A 100 3.29 -20.19 -24.18
N LYS A 101 2.81 -19.06 -23.65
CA LYS A 101 3.31 -17.71 -23.97
C LYS A 101 4.66 -17.40 -23.30
N HIS A 102 4.99 -18.09 -22.22
CA HIS A 102 6.22 -17.89 -21.44
C HIS A 102 7.06 -19.17 -21.50
N PRO A 103 7.85 -19.41 -22.55
CA PRO A 103 8.63 -20.64 -22.72
C PRO A 103 9.71 -20.76 -21.63
N LYS A 104 10.18 -22.01 -21.38
CA LYS A 104 11.14 -22.32 -20.31
C LYS A 104 12.44 -21.51 -20.39
N GLU A 105 12.88 -21.18 -21.58
CA GLU A 105 14.09 -20.41 -21.83
C GLU A 105 14.02 -18.97 -21.28
N GLU A 106 12.80 -18.40 -21.27
CA GLU A 106 12.53 -17.04 -20.77
C GLU A 106 11.95 -17.06 -19.34
N CYS A 107 11.27 -18.15 -18.99
CA CYS A 107 10.60 -18.33 -17.70
C CYS A 107 10.99 -19.70 -17.11
N PRO A 108 12.21 -19.84 -16.57
CA PRO A 108 12.73 -21.13 -16.06
C PRO A 108 11.96 -21.64 -14.84
N TYR A 109 11.29 -20.78 -14.11
CA TYR A 109 10.34 -21.07 -13.05
C TYR A 109 9.03 -20.39 -13.37
N PHE A 110 7.96 -21.17 -13.56
CA PHE A 110 6.63 -20.63 -13.82
C PHE A 110 5.99 -20.25 -12.49
N TYR A 111 6.11 -19.00 -12.10
CA TYR A 111 5.42 -18.43 -10.94
C TYR A 111 4.16 -17.72 -11.43
N GLY A 112 3.02 -18.41 -11.37
CA GLY A 112 1.73 -17.86 -11.78
C GLY A 112 1.02 -17.16 -10.61
N GLU A 113 0.33 -16.08 -10.92
CA GLU A 113 -0.62 -15.38 -10.06
C GLU A 113 -1.96 -15.37 -10.80
N SER A 114 -3.06 -15.45 -10.22
CA SER A 114 -3.52 -15.89 -8.91
C SER A 114 -4.64 -16.91 -9.13
N TYR A 115 -4.98 -17.70 -8.13
CA TYR A 115 -6.21 -18.50 -8.15
C TYR A 115 -7.00 -18.27 -6.86
N PHE A 116 -8.31 -18.53 -6.89
CA PHE A 116 -9.12 -18.52 -5.68
C PHE A 116 -9.11 -19.91 -5.04
N ALA A 117 -8.78 -19.98 -3.73
CA ALA A 117 -8.63 -21.25 -3.01
C ALA A 117 -9.91 -22.12 -3.09
N GLU A 118 -11.09 -21.51 -3.04
CA GLU A 118 -12.38 -22.19 -3.17
C GLU A 118 -12.60 -22.90 -4.51
N THR A 119 -11.85 -22.56 -5.56
CA THR A 119 -11.89 -23.20 -6.88
C THR A 119 -11.62 -24.70 -6.80
N PHE A 120 -10.84 -25.14 -5.80
CA PHE A 120 -10.48 -26.55 -5.60
C PHE A 120 -11.16 -27.17 -4.36
N GLY A 121 -12.03 -26.43 -3.67
CA GLY A 121 -12.69 -26.85 -2.46
C GLY A 121 -11.73 -27.11 -1.29
N THR A 122 -12.20 -27.80 -0.27
CA THR A 122 -11.46 -28.04 0.98
C THR A 122 -10.26 -28.98 0.84
N GLU A 123 -10.19 -29.75 -0.25
CA GLU A 123 -9.05 -30.65 -0.51
C GLU A 123 -7.86 -29.93 -1.17
N GLY A 124 -8.08 -28.71 -1.65
CA GLY A 124 -7.08 -27.92 -2.35
C GLY A 124 -6.66 -28.47 -3.72
N PRO A 125 -5.77 -27.79 -4.42
CA PRO A 125 -5.27 -28.22 -5.73
C PRO A 125 -4.32 -29.42 -5.61
N LYS A 126 -4.26 -30.24 -6.69
CA LYS A 126 -3.38 -31.42 -6.78
C LYS A 126 -2.25 -31.18 -7.79
N LYS A 127 -1.02 -31.57 -7.43
CA LYS A 127 0.19 -31.41 -8.27
C LYS A 127 0.03 -32.04 -9.66
N GLU A 128 -0.66 -33.19 -9.75
CA GLU A 128 -0.84 -33.93 -10.99
C GLU A 128 -1.56 -33.11 -12.06
N ILE A 129 -2.50 -32.24 -11.66
CA ILE A 129 -3.21 -31.36 -12.58
C ILE A 129 -2.24 -30.32 -13.18
N LEU A 130 -1.35 -29.77 -12.36
CA LEU A 130 -0.36 -28.80 -12.82
C LEU A 130 0.75 -29.48 -13.62
N ASP A 131 1.13 -30.73 -13.27
CA ASP A 131 2.09 -31.55 -14.02
C ASP A 131 1.63 -31.82 -15.46
N GLU A 132 0.31 -32.03 -15.68
CA GLU A 132 -0.27 -32.21 -17.02
C GLU A 132 -0.15 -30.95 -17.88
N ILE A 133 -0.15 -29.78 -17.27
CA ILE A 133 -0.10 -28.50 -17.96
C ILE A 133 1.35 -28.02 -18.15
N ILE A 134 2.17 -28.11 -17.08
CA ILE A 134 3.56 -27.65 -17.07
C ILE A 134 4.45 -28.79 -16.60
N SER A 135 4.91 -29.60 -17.57
CA SER A 135 5.69 -30.81 -17.34
C SER A 135 7.20 -30.65 -17.56
N ASP A 136 7.65 -29.47 -18.02
CA ASP A 136 9.04 -29.24 -18.48
C ASP A 136 9.90 -28.43 -17.52
N ARG A 137 9.30 -27.84 -16.48
CA ARG A 137 9.93 -26.91 -15.54
C ARG A 137 9.19 -26.86 -14.20
N PRO A 138 9.82 -26.37 -13.10
CA PRO A 138 9.11 -26.11 -11.87
C PRO A 138 8.02 -25.05 -12.08
N ALA A 139 6.88 -25.24 -11.43
CA ALA A 139 5.77 -24.33 -11.47
C ALA A 139 5.15 -24.16 -10.07
N ARG A 140 4.76 -22.92 -9.78
CA ARG A 140 3.99 -22.52 -8.62
C ARG A 140 2.86 -21.60 -9.07
N ILE A 141 1.68 -21.75 -8.52
CA ILE A 141 0.58 -20.80 -8.66
C ILE A 141 0.26 -20.28 -7.27
N GLN A 142 0.36 -18.96 -7.09
CA GLN A 142 0.00 -18.27 -5.85
C GLN A 142 -1.52 -18.15 -5.75
N ASP A 143 -2.09 -18.35 -4.57
CA ASP A 143 -3.49 -18.02 -4.36
C ASP A 143 -3.70 -16.50 -4.23
N PHE A 144 -4.95 -16.08 -4.37
CA PHE A 144 -5.31 -14.66 -4.36
C PHE A 144 -5.03 -13.96 -3.02
N THR A 145 -5.05 -14.71 -1.93
CA THR A 145 -4.83 -14.14 -0.58
C THR A 145 -3.36 -14.10 -0.17
N ASP A 146 -2.46 -14.62 -1.02
CA ASP A 146 -1.03 -14.81 -0.76
C ASP A 146 -0.70 -15.79 0.39
N HIS A 147 -1.70 -16.51 0.91
CA HIS A 147 -1.54 -17.46 2.03
C HIS A 147 -1.38 -18.92 1.59
N ALA A 148 -1.62 -19.24 0.31
CA ALA A 148 -1.47 -20.60 -0.18
C ALA A 148 -0.81 -20.65 -1.56
N CYS A 149 -0.14 -21.76 -1.84
CA CYS A 149 0.53 -22.00 -3.10
C CYS A 149 0.22 -23.40 -3.63
N TRP A 150 0.20 -23.49 -4.95
CA TRP A 150 0.03 -24.74 -5.66
C TRP A 150 1.27 -25.05 -6.49
N TYR A 151 2.00 -26.12 -6.12
CA TYR A 151 3.25 -26.54 -6.75
C TYR A 151 3.03 -27.76 -7.64
N ASN A 152 3.79 -27.84 -8.76
CA ASN A 152 3.91 -29.08 -9.52
C ASN A 152 4.97 -30.03 -8.90
N SER A 153 5.03 -31.26 -9.39
CA SER A 153 5.98 -32.27 -8.89
C SER A 153 7.44 -31.85 -9.02
N ILE A 154 7.81 -31.17 -10.11
CA ILE A 154 9.19 -30.69 -10.35
C ILE A 154 9.59 -29.67 -9.29
N ALA A 155 8.71 -28.73 -8.97
CA ALA A 155 8.99 -27.74 -7.91
C ALA A 155 9.10 -28.40 -6.54
N LEU A 156 8.21 -29.35 -6.20
CA LEU A 156 8.27 -30.09 -4.93
C LEU A 156 9.55 -30.91 -4.78
N GLU A 157 10.04 -31.55 -5.86
CA GLU A 157 11.32 -32.26 -5.84
C GLU A 157 12.49 -31.32 -5.56
N MET A 158 12.48 -30.10 -6.12
CA MET A 158 13.51 -29.09 -5.88
C MET A 158 13.46 -28.54 -4.46
N LEU A 159 12.28 -28.42 -3.87
CA LEU A 159 12.09 -28.05 -2.46
C LEU A 159 12.46 -29.21 -1.51
N ASP A 160 12.70 -30.42 -2.04
CA ASP A 160 12.97 -31.65 -1.27
C ASP A 160 11.84 -31.95 -0.25
N GLY A 161 10.59 -31.51 -0.58
CA GLY A 161 9.39 -31.68 0.23
C GLY A 161 9.48 -31.09 1.63
N LYS A 162 10.43 -30.22 1.92
CA LYS A 162 10.60 -29.56 3.21
C LYS A 162 9.93 -28.20 3.19
N ALA A 163 9.36 -27.81 4.33
CA ALA A 163 8.97 -26.43 4.55
C ALA A 163 10.22 -25.55 4.41
N GLY A 164 10.27 -24.77 3.33
CA GLY A 164 11.46 -23.98 2.98
C GLY A 164 11.56 -22.67 3.77
N SER A 165 10.51 -22.29 4.51
CA SER A 165 10.54 -21.10 5.35
C SER A 165 11.61 -21.23 6.43
N PRO A 166 12.51 -20.27 6.57
CA PRO A 166 13.48 -20.25 7.68
C PRO A 166 12.81 -20.30 9.06
N LYS A 167 11.55 -19.88 9.16
CA LYS A 167 10.74 -19.92 10.37
C LYS A 167 9.89 -21.18 10.52
N GLY A 168 9.86 -22.06 9.50
CA GLY A 168 9.10 -23.31 9.52
C GLY A 168 7.58 -23.11 9.54
N GLU A 169 7.09 -22.03 8.98
CA GLU A 169 5.65 -21.65 8.98
C GLU A 169 4.86 -22.32 7.85
N ALA A 170 5.52 -22.64 6.72
CA ALA A 170 4.84 -23.29 5.59
C ALA A 170 4.40 -24.72 5.91
N GLU A 171 3.12 -25.02 5.69
CA GLU A 171 2.53 -26.34 5.85
C GLU A 171 2.25 -26.98 4.49
N PHE A 172 3.01 -28.03 4.13
CA PHE A 172 2.79 -28.80 2.91
C PHE A 172 1.74 -29.90 3.15
N ILE A 173 0.62 -29.82 2.46
CA ILE A 173 -0.50 -30.73 2.63
C ILE A 173 -0.18 -32.08 2.02
N LYS A 174 -0.51 -33.17 2.75
CA LYS A 174 -0.32 -34.55 2.35
C LYS A 174 -1.65 -35.26 2.13
N ASP A 175 -1.64 -36.23 1.22
CA ASP A 175 -2.76 -37.15 1.02
C ASP A 175 -2.80 -38.27 2.09
N GLU A 176 -3.78 -39.18 1.96
CA GLU A 176 -3.95 -40.33 2.85
C GLU A 176 -2.77 -41.34 2.86
N ASN A 177 -1.93 -41.30 1.81
CA ASN A 177 -0.73 -42.14 1.68
C ASN A 177 0.53 -41.44 2.24
N GLY A 178 0.40 -40.20 2.68
CA GLY A 178 1.50 -39.39 3.18
C GLY A 178 2.34 -38.68 2.10
N GLU A 179 1.86 -38.70 0.85
CA GLU A 179 2.50 -38.02 -0.28
C GLU A 179 2.04 -36.56 -0.37
N TYR A 180 2.94 -35.65 -0.75
CA TYR A 180 2.60 -34.23 -0.93
C TYR A 180 1.65 -34.03 -2.09
N THR A 181 0.55 -33.29 -1.83
CA THR A 181 -0.49 -33.02 -2.82
C THR A 181 -0.11 -31.93 -3.83
N GLY A 182 0.88 -31.12 -3.51
CA GLY A 182 1.19 -29.90 -4.24
C GLY A 182 0.68 -28.64 -3.59
N TRP A 183 -0.24 -28.75 -2.65
CA TRP A 183 -0.80 -27.59 -1.93
C TRP A 183 0.05 -27.28 -0.69
N ALA A 184 0.40 -26.00 -0.50
CA ALA A 184 1.11 -25.53 0.67
C ALA A 184 0.42 -24.28 1.22
N LEU A 185 0.28 -24.20 2.54
CA LEU A 185 -0.27 -23.07 3.27
C LEU A 185 0.87 -22.26 3.88
N GLU A 186 0.69 -20.94 4.01
CA GLU A 186 1.66 -20.00 4.55
C GLU A 186 3.05 -20.11 3.87
N ALA A 187 3.04 -20.42 2.57
CA ALA A 187 4.25 -20.56 1.77
C ALA A 187 4.66 -19.22 1.13
N GLY A 188 5.46 -18.45 1.83
CA GLY A 188 6.01 -17.18 1.35
C GLY A 188 7.10 -17.34 0.26
N PRO A 189 7.64 -16.23 -0.28
CA PRO A 189 8.72 -16.26 -1.28
C PRO A 189 9.97 -17.01 -0.84
N ASP A 190 10.28 -16.98 0.46
CA ASP A 190 11.43 -17.69 1.05
C ASP A 190 11.29 -19.21 0.96
N THR A 191 10.08 -19.72 0.79
CA THR A 191 9.83 -21.16 0.57
C THR A 191 10.49 -21.65 -0.70
N ASP A 192 10.64 -20.78 -1.71
CA ASP A 192 11.16 -21.15 -3.03
C ASP A 192 12.69 -21.15 -3.16
N PHE A 193 13.42 -20.87 -2.10
CA PHE A 193 14.89 -20.90 -2.15
C PHE A 193 15.48 -22.22 -2.68
N GLY A 194 14.83 -23.35 -2.40
CA GLY A 194 15.20 -24.65 -2.93
C GLY A 194 15.12 -24.69 -4.46
N VAL A 195 14.06 -24.12 -5.03
CA VAL A 195 13.83 -24.02 -6.48
C VAL A 195 14.87 -23.09 -7.12
N TYR A 196 15.06 -21.88 -6.56
CA TYR A 196 16.05 -20.92 -7.06
C TYR A 196 17.47 -21.51 -7.06
N SER A 197 17.83 -22.17 -5.95
CA SER A 197 19.14 -22.83 -5.82
C SER A 197 19.33 -23.97 -6.82
N ALA A 198 18.31 -24.80 -7.03
CA ALA A 198 18.35 -25.91 -7.98
C ALA A 198 18.46 -25.44 -9.43
N LEU A 199 17.84 -24.32 -9.75
CA LEU A 199 17.91 -23.68 -11.08
C LEU A 199 19.20 -22.88 -11.28
N GLY A 200 19.96 -22.57 -10.22
CA GLY A 200 21.07 -21.61 -10.28
C GLY A 200 20.62 -20.21 -10.72
N TRP A 201 19.40 -19.86 -10.40
CA TRP A 201 18.76 -18.60 -10.79
C TRP A 201 18.30 -17.82 -9.56
N ASN A 202 18.50 -16.52 -9.60
CA ASN A 202 17.98 -15.61 -8.57
C ASN A 202 16.88 -14.76 -9.20
N PRO A 203 15.67 -14.74 -8.62
CA PRO A 203 14.63 -13.86 -9.10
C PRO A 203 15.03 -12.39 -8.88
N PRO A 204 14.50 -11.46 -9.67
CA PRO A 204 14.65 -10.03 -9.42
C PRO A 204 14.27 -9.67 -7.99
N GLN A 205 15.08 -8.81 -7.36
CA GLN A 205 14.87 -8.40 -5.97
C GLN A 205 14.05 -7.11 -5.86
N GLY A 206 13.59 -6.57 -7.00
CA GLY A 206 12.87 -5.31 -7.06
C GLY A 206 13.75 -4.07 -6.86
N THR A 207 15.04 -4.26 -6.68
CA THR A 207 16.05 -3.19 -6.56
C THR A 207 16.76 -2.90 -7.88
N GLU A 208 16.28 -3.50 -8.95
CA GLU A 208 16.71 -3.23 -10.33
C GLU A 208 15.75 -2.22 -10.97
N GLU A 209 16.30 -1.21 -11.64
CA GLU A 209 15.52 -0.18 -12.32
C GLU A 209 14.51 -0.78 -13.31
N GLU A 210 14.90 -1.81 -14.04
CA GLU A 210 14.03 -2.49 -15.01
C GLU A 210 12.78 -3.11 -14.38
N SER A 211 12.85 -3.50 -13.13
CA SER A 211 11.72 -4.08 -12.39
C SER A 211 10.77 -3.02 -11.85
N VAL A 212 11.30 -1.89 -11.37
CA VAL A 212 10.48 -0.84 -10.74
C VAL A 212 9.93 0.16 -11.77
N ALA A 213 10.64 0.42 -12.86
CA ALA A 213 10.26 1.43 -13.86
C ALA A 213 8.83 1.24 -14.42
N PRO A 214 8.36 0.02 -14.76
CA PRO A 214 6.99 -0.18 -15.23
C PRO A 214 5.92 0.26 -14.23
N PHE A 215 6.16 0.04 -12.95
CA PHE A 215 5.25 0.48 -11.88
C PHE A 215 5.24 2.01 -11.75
N LEU A 216 6.42 2.64 -11.75
CA LEU A 216 6.53 4.10 -11.72
C LEU A 216 5.88 4.75 -12.94
N ASP A 217 6.04 4.16 -14.13
CA ASP A 217 5.39 4.64 -15.35
C ASP A 217 3.87 4.50 -15.28
N PHE A 218 3.37 3.39 -14.70
CA PHE A 218 1.95 3.24 -14.42
C PHE A 218 1.44 4.35 -13.50
N LEU A 219 2.07 4.60 -12.36
CA LEU A 219 1.69 5.65 -11.42
C LEU A 219 1.69 7.03 -12.08
N LYS A 220 2.75 7.36 -12.84
CA LYS A 220 2.83 8.62 -13.60
C LYS A 220 1.70 8.77 -14.62
N SER A 221 1.33 7.68 -15.30
CA SER A 221 0.22 7.67 -16.27
C SER A 221 -1.13 8.03 -15.61
N LYS A 222 -1.22 7.87 -14.28
CA LYS A 222 -2.39 8.20 -13.47
C LYS A 222 -2.30 9.58 -12.80
N GLY A 223 -1.21 10.32 -13.04
CA GLY A 223 -1.00 11.65 -12.49
C GLY A 223 -0.37 11.67 -11.10
N ILE A 224 0.16 10.55 -10.62
CA ILE A 224 0.93 10.48 -9.38
C ILE A 224 2.35 10.97 -9.66
N VAL A 225 2.81 11.95 -8.88
CA VAL A 225 4.15 12.55 -9.02
C VAL A 225 5.00 12.42 -7.76
N CYS A 226 4.44 11.86 -6.70
CA CYS A 226 5.13 11.62 -5.45
C CYS A 226 4.58 10.36 -4.80
N LEU A 227 5.45 9.58 -4.20
CA LEU A 227 5.07 8.40 -3.43
C LEU A 227 5.86 8.31 -2.12
N MET A 228 5.23 7.76 -1.10
CA MET A 228 5.92 7.30 0.10
C MET A 228 6.08 5.78 0.07
N ASP A 229 7.32 5.32 0.24
CA ASP A 229 7.61 3.90 0.44
C ASP A 229 7.30 3.54 1.90
N GLY A 230 6.15 2.90 2.10
CA GLY A 230 5.65 2.52 3.41
C GLY A 230 6.53 1.49 4.15
N PHE A 231 7.45 0.86 3.43
CA PHE A 231 8.36 -0.14 3.95
C PHE A 231 9.61 -0.24 3.07
N THR A 232 10.57 0.66 3.26
CA THR A 232 11.85 0.56 2.55
C THR A 232 12.67 -0.59 3.13
N GLU A 233 12.77 -1.68 2.40
CA GLU A 233 13.29 -2.95 2.90
C GLU A 233 14.79 -2.90 3.26
N ASN A 234 15.59 -2.20 2.45
CA ASN A 234 17.04 -2.18 2.60
C ASN A 234 17.70 -0.97 1.91
N GLU A 235 19.01 -0.85 2.08
CA GLU A 235 19.81 0.24 1.51
C GLU A 235 19.83 0.23 -0.02
N GLU A 236 19.79 -0.94 -0.66
CA GLU A 236 19.82 -1.03 -2.13
C GLU A 236 18.55 -0.46 -2.75
N SER A 237 17.41 -0.54 -2.06
CA SER A 237 16.15 0.07 -2.49
C SER A 237 16.28 1.59 -2.65
N ILE A 238 16.73 2.27 -1.61
CA ILE A 238 16.93 3.74 -1.63
C ILE A 238 18.02 4.16 -2.61
N LYS A 239 19.12 3.41 -2.67
CA LYS A 239 20.22 3.64 -3.59
C LYS A 239 19.75 3.59 -5.04
N MET A 240 18.89 2.63 -5.40
CA MET A 240 18.32 2.52 -6.75
C MET A 240 17.57 3.82 -7.13
N PHE A 241 16.65 4.29 -6.27
CA PHE A 241 15.91 5.54 -6.55
C PHE A 241 16.85 6.75 -6.65
N TYR A 242 17.84 6.84 -5.76
CA TYR A 242 18.86 7.90 -5.83
C TYR A 242 19.65 7.88 -7.15
N GLU A 243 20.10 6.71 -7.59
CA GLU A 243 20.84 6.56 -8.86
C GLU A 243 19.96 6.88 -10.08
N MET A 244 18.68 6.48 -10.05
CA MET A 244 17.71 6.87 -11.08
C MET A 244 17.53 8.39 -11.13
N ASP A 245 17.42 9.06 -9.97
CA ASP A 245 17.30 10.52 -9.92
C ASP A 245 18.56 11.23 -10.42
N LYS A 246 19.73 10.83 -9.97
CA LYS A 246 21.02 11.37 -10.44
C LYS A 246 21.22 11.20 -11.95
N ALA A 247 20.62 10.18 -12.52
CA ALA A 247 20.67 9.93 -13.96
C ALA A 247 19.53 10.63 -14.75
N GLY A 248 18.63 11.37 -14.06
CA GLY A 248 17.50 12.06 -14.67
C GLY A 248 16.41 11.13 -15.19
N ARG A 249 16.32 9.91 -14.63
CA ARG A 249 15.30 8.90 -15.00
C ARG A 249 14.17 8.77 -13.97
N LEU A 250 14.37 9.22 -12.73
CA LEU A 250 13.31 9.33 -11.74
C LEU A 250 12.54 10.64 -11.97
N ASN A 251 11.32 10.54 -12.47
CA ASN A 251 10.48 11.71 -12.76
C ASN A 251 9.33 11.82 -11.74
N MET A 252 9.61 11.55 -10.47
CA MET A 252 8.68 11.68 -9.35
C MET A 252 9.46 11.82 -8.05
N PHE A 253 8.80 12.35 -7.03
CA PHE A 253 9.36 12.38 -5.67
C PHE A 253 9.19 11.02 -5.00
N TYR A 254 10.20 10.63 -4.25
CA TYR A 254 10.25 9.41 -3.46
C TYR A 254 10.62 9.74 -2.02
N GLU A 255 9.75 9.36 -1.09
CA GLU A 255 10.01 9.44 0.34
C GLU A 255 10.23 8.03 0.90
N GLY A 256 11.46 7.75 1.33
CA GLY A 256 11.83 6.47 1.94
C GLY A 256 11.61 6.44 3.44
N THR A 257 11.47 5.24 4.00
CA THR A 257 11.30 5.02 5.44
C THR A 257 12.39 4.15 6.03
N SER A 258 12.72 4.35 7.31
CA SER A 258 13.59 3.46 8.08
C SER A 258 12.77 2.62 9.06
N ILE A 259 12.90 1.31 8.98
CA ILE A 259 12.07 0.38 9.75
C ILE A 259 12.60 0.23 11.18
N MET A 260 11.71 0.40 12.16
CA MET A 260 11.89 -0.02 13.54
C MET A 260 11.09 -1.31 13.77
N GLY A 261 11.77 -2.46 13.77
CA GLY A 261 11.11 -3.76 13.93
C GLY A 261 10.55 -3.97 15.35
N GLN A 262 11.31 -3.52 16.36
CA GLN A 262 10.95 -3.60 17.79
C GLN A 262 11.43 -2.33 18.48
N TYR A 263 10.93 -2.07 19.71
CA TYR A 263 11.31 -0.90 20.50
C TYR A 263 12.84 -0.78 20.68
N GLU A 264 13.53 -1.88 20.89
CA GLU A 264 14.98 -1.96 21.09
C GLU A 264 15.78 -1.55 19.84
N ASN A 265 15.17 -1.56 18.65
CA ASN A 265 15.81 -1.19 17.39
C ASN A 265 15.70 0.31 17.04
N LEU A 266 15.19 1.16 17.94
CA LEU A 266 14.98 2.57 17.66
C LEU A 266 16.29 3.30 17.31
N ASP A 267 17.39 3.04 18.05
CA ASP A 267 18.69 3.68 17.77
C ASP A 267 19.20 3.31 16.38
N GLU A 268 19.10 2.04 16.01
CA GLU A 268 19.47 1.55 14.68
C GLU A 268 18.61 2.21 13.58
N ALA A 269 17.32 2.40 13.84
CA ALA A 269 16.42 3.04 12.88
C ALA A 269 16.78 4.52 12.68
N ILE A 270 17.10 5.25 13.75
CA ILE A 270 17.55 6.66 13.70
C ILE A 270 18.90 6.78 12.98
N GLU A 271 19.88 5.94 13.34
CA GLU A 271 21.19 5.91 12.69
C GLU A 271 21.06 5.65 11.18
N ARG A 272 20.17 4.76 10.79
CA ARG A 272 19.87 4.44 9.40
C ARG A 272 19.26 5.62 8.65
N VAL A 273 18.34 6.40 9.26
CA VAL A 273 17.83 7.64 8.66
C VAL A 273 18.99 8.59 8.34
N TYR A 274 19.87 8.86 9.31
CA TYR A 274 21.00 9.77 9.10
C TYR A 274 22.00 9.27 8.05
N ASP A 275 22.30 7.97 8.07
CA ASP A 275 23.22 7.38 7.12
C ASP A 275 22.67 7.47 5.69
N TRP A 276 21.40 7.14 5.50
CA TRP A 276 20.74 7.20 4.20
C TRP A 276 20.52 8.64 3.73
N GLN A 277 20.14 9.56 4.62
CA GLN A 277 20.08 10.98 4.28
C GLN A 277 21.42 11.50 3.75
N LYS A 278 22.50 11.15 4.40
CA LYS A 278 23.85 11.56 3.99
C LYS A 278 24.28 10.98 2.65
N LYS A 279 23.88 9.73 2.36
CA LYS A 279 24.31 9.02 1.15
C LYS A 279 23.39 9.27 -0.05
N TYR A 280 22.09 9.36 0.17
CA TYR A 280 21.09 9.18 -0.87
C TYR A 280 20.07 10.33 -0.96
N THR A 281 20.23 11.45 -0.28
CA THR A 281 19.38 12.63 -0.53
C THR A 281 19.72 13.27 -1.86
N SER A 282 18.70 13.56 -2.65
CA SER A 282 18.81 14.25 -3.94
C SER A 282 17.63 15.22 -4.15
N GLU A 283 17.42 15.69 -5.36
CA GLU A 283 16.30 16.60 -5.66
C GLU A 283 14.93 15.95 -5.42
N HIS A 284 14.81 14.66 -5.76
CA HIS A 284 13.54 13.94 -5.69
C HIS A 284 13.55 12.75 -4.69
N VAL A 285 14.66 12.46 -4.02
CA VAL A 285 14.75 11.34 -3.06
C VAL A 285 15.05 11.85 -1.67
N HIS A 286 14.13 11.59 -0.75
CA HIS A 286 14.22 12.03 0.64
C HIS A 286 13.96 10.86 1.61
N ILE A 287 14.45 10.98 2.82
CA ILE A 287 14.30 10.00 3.90
C ILE A 287 14.26 10.78 5.21
N ASN A 288 13.11 10.86 5.86
CA ASN A 288 12.99 11.49 7.18
C ASN A 288 12.02 10.79 8.11
N THR A 289 11.62 9.55 7.81
CA THR A 289 10.53 8.88 8.51
C THR A 289 10.97 7.52 9.05
N VAL A 290 10.61 7.23 10.30
CA VAL A 290 10.70 5.88 10.88
C VAL A 290 9.36 5.18 10.72
N LYS A 291 9.37 3.95 10.17
CA LYS A 291 8.20 3.06 10.03
C LYS A 291 8.14 2.04 11.15
N PHE A 292 6.94 1.82 11.67
CA PHE A 292 6.65 0.81 12.70
C PHE A 292 5.32 0.11 12.45
N PHE A 293 5.20 -1.14 12.89
CA PHE A 293 3.96 -1.92 12.85
C PHE A 293 3.42 -2.06 14.27
N MET A 294 2.29 -1.37 14.56
CA MET A 294 1.64 -1.41 15.87
C MET A 294 0.96 -2.75 16.13
N ASP A 295 0.29 -3.30 15.13
CA ASP A 295 -0.48 -4.53 15.22
C ASP A 295 -0.47 -5.31 13.90
N GLY A 296 -1.24 -6.41 13.83
CA GLY A 296 -1.46 -7.21 12.63
C GLY A 296 -2.67 -6.74 11.82
N THR A 297 -3.46 -7.69 11.29
CA THR A 297 -4.60 -7.41 10.42
C THR A 297 -5.92 -7.94 11.00
N ASN A 298 -7.04 -7.30 10.60
CA ASN A 298 -8.38 -7.73 11.05
C ASN A 298 -8.79 -9.08 10.44
N GLU A 299 -8.32 -9.36 9.23
CA GLU A 299 -8.61 -10.56 8.45
C GLU A 299 -7.93 -11.81 9.01
N MET A 300 -6.83 -11.64 9.74
CA MET A 300 -6.08 -12.73 10.41
C MET A 300 -6.45 -12.87 11.89
N GLY A 301 -7.15 -11.87 12.47
CA GLY A 301 -7.56 -11.88 13.86
C GLY A 301 -6.43 -11.65 14.87
N ASP A 302 -5.34 -11.04 14.45
CA ASP A 302 -4.17 -10.69 15.26
C ASP A 302 -4.01 -9.18 15.50
N SER A 303 -4.85 -8.34 14.87
CA SER A 303 -4.91 -6.90 15.11
C SER A 303 -5.32 -6.57 16.57
N ALA A 304 -4.78 -5.48 17.12
CA ALA A 304 -5.00 -5.10 18.51
C ALA A 304 -6.39 -4.50 18.76
N SER A 305 -7.32 -5.30 19.27
CA SER A 305 -8.73 -4.96 19.48
C SER A 305 -9.06 -4.63 20.95
N LEU A 306 -9.98 -3.69 21.16
CA LEU A 306 -10.51 -3.36 22.51
C LEU A 306 -11.45 -4.45 23.06
N GLU A 307 -12.15 -5.14 22.18
CA GLU A 307 -12.99 -6.30 22.52
C GLU A 307 -12.31 -7.60 22.12
N PRO A 308 -12.58 -8.72 22.79
CA PRO A 308 -12.04 -10.00 22.37
C PRO A 308 -12.53 -10.39 20.98
N MET A 309 -11.71 -11.11 20.22
CA MET A 309 -12.07 -11.68 18.93
C MET A 309 -13.26 -12.65 19.07
N LYS A 310 -14.21 -12.58 18.15
CA LYS A 310 -15.49 -13.33 18.24
C LYS A 310 -15.31 -14.83 18.02
N ASN A 311 -14.29 -15.26 17.28
CA ASN A 311 -13.97 -16.66 17.07
C ASN A 311 -13.27 -17.32 18.27
N ASP A 312 -12.89 -16.56 19.31
CA ASP A 312 -12.31 -17.09 20.53
C ASP A 312 -13.37 -17.34 21.62
N PRO A 313 -13.77 -18.60 21.89
CA PRO A 313 -14.74 -18.93 22.91
C PRO A 313 -14.28 -18.59 24.34
N SER A 314 -12.97 -18.46 24.54
CA SER A 314 -12.41 -18.11 25.86
C SER A 314 -12.57 -16.62 26.20
N GLY A 315 -12.80 -15.77 25.20
CA GLY A 315 -12.89 -14.32 25.33
C GLY A 315 -11.57 -13.68 25.76
N ARG A 316 -10.43 -14.28 25.43
CA ARG A 316 -9.09 -13.81 25.86
C ARG A 316 -8.22 -13.33 24.71
N ASN A 317 -8.60 -13.61 23.46
CA ASN A 317 -7.87 -13.11 22.32
C ASN A 317 -8.30 -11.68 22.00
N PHE A 318 -7.43 -10.72 22.30
CA PHE A 318 -7.57 -9.30 21.97
C PHE A 318 -6.61 -8.89 20.85
N GLY A 319 -6.00 -9.84 20.16
CA GLY A 319 -4.90 -9.61 19.24
C GLY A 319 -3.64 -9.08 19.94
N THR A 320 -2.68 -8.62 19.15
CA THR A 320 -1.36 -8.23 19.65
C THR A 320 -1.08 -6.76 19.34
N ALA A 321 -0.58 -6.01 20.35
CA ALA A 321 0.08 -4.73 20.15
C ALA A 321 1.58 -4.94 20.34
N ASN A 322 2.38 -4.55 19.37
CA ASN A 322 3.83 -4.83 19.33
C ASN A 322 4.66 -3.90 20.22
N ILE A 323 4.03 -2.89 20.80
CA ILE A 323 4.67 -1.91 21.69
C ILE A 323 3.67 -1.43 22.75
N THR A 324 4.15 -1.08 23.94
CA THR A 324 3.29 -0.46 24.97
C THR A 324 3.13 1.04 24.72
N GLU A 325 2.15 1.64 25.37
CA GLU A 325 1.90 3.09 25.31
C GLU A 325 3.12 3.90 25.78
N GLU A 326 3.74 3.47 26.88
CA GLU A 326 4.91 4.14 27.47
C GLU A 326 6.13 4.05 26.55
N GLN A 327 6.37 2.87 25.96
CA GLN A 327 7.46 2.67 25.02
C GLN A 327 7.25 3.53 23.75
N LEU A 328 6.04 3.57 23.19
CA LEU A 328 5.76 4.39 22.01
C LEU A 328 5.89 5.89 22.33
N ALA A 329 5.46 6.34 23.52
CA ALA A 329 5.65 7.73 23.94
C ALA A 329 7.16 8.09 24.03
N ASP A 330 8.00 7.18 24.55
CA ASP A 330 9.47 7.37 24.56
C ASP A 330 10.05 7.45 23.14
N VAL A 331 9.62 6.55 22.25
CA VAL A 331 10.01 6.59 20.82
C VAL A 331 9.70 7.96 20.23
N LEU A 332 8.48 8.45 20.39
CA LEU A 332 8.03 9.73 19.84
C LEU A 332 8.82 10.92 20.42
N VAL A 333 9.11 10.91 21.72
CA VAL A 333 9.96 11.96 22.36
C VAL A 333 11.36 11.95 21.78
N ARG A 334 11.94 10.78 21.55
CA ARG A 334 13.29 10.64 20.98
C ARG A 334 13.31 11.06 19.52
N LEU A 335 12.37 10.60 18.71
CA LEU A 335 12.23 11.04 17.31
C LEU A 335 11.99 12.55 17.20
N ASN A 336 11.19 13.13 18.11
CA ASN A 336 10.98 14.57 18.13
C ASN A 336 12.26 15.37 18.38
N ARG A 337 13.17 14.89 19.25
CA ARG A 337 14.48 15.53 19.46
C ARG A 337 15.30 15.57 18.17
N GLU A 338 15.28 14.49 17.43
CA GLU A 338 16.02 14.34 16.18
C GLU A 338 15.32 15.04 14.98
N GLY A 339 14.01 15.36 15.09
CA GLY A 339 13.23 15.93 13.99
C GLY A 339 12.90 14.91 12.91
N ILE A 340 12.77 13.64 13.30
CA ILE A 340 12.43 12.51 12.42
C ILE A 340 10.95 12.17 12.63
N ASP A 341 10.20 12.04 11.55
CA ASP A 341 8.79 11.73 11.56
C ASP A 341 8.51 10.25 11.84
N MET A 342 7.27 9.93 12.20
CA MET A 342 6.85 8.58 12.50
C MET A 342 5.66 8.16 11.64
N HIS A 343 5.77 7.00 10.98
CA HIS A 343 4.70 6.38 10.21
C HIS A 343 4.36 5.01 10.81
N ILE A 344 3.13 4.84 11.31
CA ILE A 344 2.72 3.68 12.07
C ILE A 344 1.62 2.92 11.33
N HIS A 345 1.87 1.66 10.96
CA HIS A 345 0.81 0.73 10.60
C HIS A 345 -0.03 0.45 11.85
N VAL A 346 -1.31 0.72 11.80
CA VAL A 346 -2.27 0.41 12.86
C VAL A 346 -3.65 0.17 12.25
N VAL A 347 -4.22 -0.98 12.57
CA VAL A 347 -5.42 -1.48 11.91
C VAL A 347 -6.64 -1.40 12.82
N CYS A 348 -6.49 -1.76 14.10
CA CYS A 348 -7.62 -1.91 15.01
C CYS A 348 -7.64 -0.92 16.16
N ASP A 349 -8.79 -0.83 16.82
CA ASP A 349 -9.18 0.23 17.76
C ASP A 349 -8.32 0.32 19.06
N ARG A 350 -7.82 -0.80 19.59
CA ARG A 350 -6.91 -0.75 20.75
C ARG A 350 -5.53 -0.24 20.34
N GLY A 351 -5.00 -0.69 19.21
CA GLY A 351 -3.74 -0.19 18.64
C GLY A 351 -3.84 1.32 18.39
N PHE A 352 -4.94 1.77 17.79
CA PHE A 352 -5.21 3.18 17.54
C PHE A 352 -5.26 4.01 18.84
N ARG A 353 -5.92 3.51 19.88
CA ARG A 353 -5.99 4.16 21.19
C ARG A 353 -4.61 4.28 21.85
N ILE A 354 -3.79 3.23 21.79
CA ILE A 354 -2.40 3.25 22.26
C ILE A 354 -1.62 4.35 21.54
N CYS A 355 -1.73 4.46 20.22
CA CYS A 355 -1.08 5.52 19.45
C CYS A 355 -1.53 6.92 19.90
N CYS A 356 -2.83 7.15 20.03
CA CYS A 356 -3.36 8.44 20.52
C CYS A 356 -2.84 8.80 21.90
N ASN A 357 -2.83 7.85 22.84
CA ASN A 357 -2.32 8.06 24.20
C ASN A 357 -0.82 8.39 24.19
N ALA A 358 -0.04 7.64 23.42
CA ALA A 358 1.40 7.86 23.28
C ALA A 358 1.71 9.25 22.70
N VAL A 359 1.00 9.68 21.65
CA VAL A 359 1.15 11.02 21.07
C VAL A 359 0.79 12.10 22.10
N GLU A 360 -0.32 11.93 22.81
CA GLU A 360 -0.72 12.87 23.86
C GLU A 360 0.34 13.00 24.96
N ASN A 361 0.89 11.87 25.42
CA ASN A 361 1.93 11.85 26.45
C ASN A 361 3.24 12.45 25.93
N ALA A 362 3.68 12.11 24.74
CA ALA A 362 4.88 12.66 24.12
C ALA A 362 4.77 14.18 23.93
N ARG A 363 3.61 14.67 23.45
CA ARG A 363 3.36 16.12 23.31
C ARG A 363 3.36 16.86 24.65
N LYS A 364 2.84 16.25 25.74
CA LYS A 364 2.94 16.83 27.09
C LYS A 364 4.39 16.95 27.57
N ILE A 365 5.25 15.98 27.20
CA ILE A 365 6.67 15.99 27.56
C ILE A 365 7.43 17.03 26.73
N CYS A 366 7.19 17.09 25.42
CA CYS A 366 7.90 17.98 24.49
C CYS A 366 7.38 19.43 24.55
N GLY A 367 6.10 19.64 24.90
CA GLY A 367 5.50 20.97 24.94
C GLY A 367 5.56 21.69 23.61
N ASP A 368 6.03 22.95 23.66
CA ASP A 368 6.16 23.83 22.47
C ASP A 368 7.29 23.38 21.51
N ASP A 369 8.15 22.45 21.94
CA ASP A 369 9.23 21.89 21.11
C ASP A 369 8.76 20.73 20.20
N TRP A 370 7.46 20.43 20.19
CA TRP A 370 6.91 19.41 19.30
C TRP A 370 6.99 19.85 17.83
N LYS A 371 7.67 19.06 17.00
CA LYS A 371 7.97 19.46 15.61
C LYS A 371 7.82 18.35 14.56
N ILE A 372 7.52 17.10 15.00
CA ILE A 372 7.40 15.96 14.06
C ILE A 372 5.95 15.70 13.68
N TYR A 373 5.79 15.05 12.54
CA TYR A 373 4.52 14.48 12.11
C TYR A 373 4.42 13.02 12.55
N VAL A 374 3.24 12.65 13.03
CA VAL A 374 2.89 11.25 13.31
C VAL A 374 1.74 10.86 12.42
N THR A 375 2.01 9.90 11.55
CA THR A 375 1.03 9.32 10.63
C THR A 375 0.59 7.95 11.12
N LEU A 376 -0.71 7.73 11.19
CA LEU A 376 -1.32 6.43 11.43
C LEU A 376 -1.88 5.91 10.12
N ALA A 377 -1.36 4.78 9.64
CA ALA A 377 -1.77 4.19 8.38
C ALA A 377 -2.84 3.11 8.59
N HIS A 378 -3.73 2.98 7.61
CA HIS A 378 -4.84 2.05 7.52
C HIS A 378 -6.02 2.41 8.41
N CYS A 379 -5.90 2.34 9.74
CA CYS A 379 -6.93 2.75 10.71
C CYS A 379 -8.33 2.22 10.36
N GLU A 380 -8.43 0.93 10.07
CA GLU A 380 -9.64 0.32 9.50
C GLU A 380 -10.81 0.34 10.46
N LEU A 381 -10.55 0.05 11.76
CA LEU A 381 -11.52 0.13 12.82
C LEU A 381 -11.05 1.11 13.90
N ILE A 382 -11.81 2.19 14.10
CA ILE A 382 -11.54 3.21 15.11
C ILE A 382 -12.71 3.31 16.07
N HIS A 383 -12.43 3.27 17.39
CA HIS A 383 -13.47 3.50 18.37
C HIS A 383 -13.97 4.96 18.30
N PRO A 384 -15.30 5.20 18.33
CA PRO A 384 -15.86 6.55 18.17
C PRO A 384 -15.30 7.61 19.13
N ASP A 385 -14.93 7.23 20.35
CA ASP A 385 -14.37 8.14 21.37
C ASP A 385 -12.98 8.66 20.98
N ASP A 386 -12.25 7.95 20.11
CA ASP A 386 -10.89 8.32 19.72
C ASP A 386 -10.85 9.15 18.43
N MET A 387 -11.92 9.18 17.63
CA MET A 387 -11.94 9.84 16.31
C MET A 387 -11.60 11.33 16.37
N LYS A 388 -12.16 12.07 17.35
CA LYS A 388 -11.89 13.50 17.52
C LYS A 388 -10.46 13.82 17.95
N ARG A 389 -9.77 12.85 18.58
CA ARG A 389 -8.39 13.00 19.04
C ARG A 389 -7.40 13.19 17.90
N VAL A 390 -7.74 12.73 16.69
CA VAL A 390 -6.94 12.94 15.50
C VAL A 390 -6.66 14.42 15.27
N ALA A 391 -7.71 15.24 15.25
CA ALA A 391 -7.59 16.69 15.12
C ALA A 391 -6.96 17.36 16.36
N GLU A 392 -7.37 16.98 17.57
CA GLU A 392 -6.87 17.53 18.83
C GLU A 392 -5.37 17.31 19.01
N LEU A 393 -4.85 16.16 18.54
CA LEU A 393 -3.45 15.77 18.66
C LEU A 393 -2.61 16.09 17.42
N GLY A 394 -3.21 16.57 16.35
CA GLY A 394 -2.51 16.82 15.08
C GLY A 394 -1.93 15.55 14.45
N ILE A 395 -2.61 14.43 14.64
CA ILE A 395 -2.27 13.16 14.00
C ILE A 395 -2.70 13.22 12.55
N PHE A 396 -1.87 12.68 11.66
CA PHE A 396 -2.19 12.48 10.25
C PHE A 396 -2.70 11.05 10.05
N ILE A 397 -3.79 10.87 9.32
CA ILE A 397 -4.27 9.54 8.90
C ILE A 397 -3.88 9.32 7.45
N ASP A 398 -3.27 8.19 7.16
CA ASP A 398 -3.09 7.69 5.79
C ASP A 398 -4.02 6.49 5.56
N TRP A 399 -4.85 6.54 4.51
CA TRP A 399 -5.86 5.54 4.30
C TRP A 399 -5.91 5.03 2.87
N THR A 400 -5.97 3.71 2.75
CA THR A 400 -6.09 2.99 1.48
C THR A 400 -7.53 2.97 0.99
N THR A 401 -7.86 3.87 0.06
CA THR A 401 -9.25 4.16 -0.32
C THR A 401 -10.01 2.99 -0.92
N HIS A 402 -9.36 2.12 -1.71
CA HIS A 402 -10.02 1.00 -2.37
C HIS A 402 -10.51 -0.09 -1.41
N TRP A 403 -9.94 -0.18 -0.19
CA TRP A 403 -10.40 -1.14 0.82
C TRP A 403 -11.83 -0.86 1.30
N SER A 404 -12.28 0.37 1.21
CA SER A 404 -13.63 0.75 1.63
C SER A 404 -14.76 0.15 0.79
N GLY A 405 -14.45 -0.46 -0.33
CA GLY A 405 -15.42 -1.12 -1.21
C GLY A 405 -15.69 -2.58 -0.90
N GLY A 406 -14.89 -3.16 -0.01
CA GLY A 406 -15.00 -4.57 0.35
C GLY A 406 -13.95 -5.46 -0.33
N TYR A 407 -12.79 -4.91 -0.67
CA TYR A 407 -11.67 -5.64 -1.26
C TYR A 407 -11.30 -6.93 -0.51
N PHE A 408 -11.22 -6.86 0.83
CA PHE A 408 -11.04 -8.01 1.70
C PHE A 408 -12.36 -8.75 2.01
N GLY A 409 -13.46 -8.38 1.35
CA GLY A 409 -14.75 -9.02 1.48
C GLY A 409 -15.29 -8.96 2.91
N THR A 410 -15.68 -10.12 3.43
CA THR A 410 -16.27 -10.28 4.75
C THR A 410 -15.34 -11.03 5.73
N ALA A 411 -14.07 -11.28 5.37
CA ALA A 411 -13.14 -12.10 6.16
C ALA A 411 -12.99 -11.63 7.62
N ALA A 412 -12.86 -10.32 7.83
CA ALA A 412 -12.75 -9.76 9.19
C ALA A 412 -13.98 -10.00 10.09
N ILE A 413 -15.13 -10.41 9.54
CA ILE A 413 -16.37 -10.66 10.32
C ILE A 413 -16.18 -11.80 11.31
N GLU A 414 -15.42 -12.83 10.96
CA GLU A 414 -15.15 -13.96 11.83
C GLU A 414 -14.51 -13.51 13.15
N TYR A 415 -13.61 -12.54 13.06
CA TYR A 415 -12.81 -12.04 14.19
C TYR A 415 -13.46 -10.85 14.89
N LEU A 416 -13.91 -9.85 14.16
CA LEU A 416 -14.50 -8.64 14.72
C LEU A 416 -16.00 -8.80 15.03
N GLY A 417 -16.70 -9.67 14.30
CA GLY A 417 -18.14 -9.74 14.27
C GLY A 417 -18.78 -8.67 13.35
N ARG A 418 -19.98 -8.98 12.86
CA ARG A 418 -20.71 -8.13 11.89
C ARG A 418 -20.93 -6.70 12.37
N GLU A 419 -21.18 -6.49 13.64
CA GLU A 419 -21.46 -5.16 14.19
C GLU A 419 -20.26 -4.21 14.04
N ARG A 420 -19.06 -4.65 14.46
CA ARG A 420 -17.83 -3.86 14.31
C ARG A 420 -17.43 -3.73 12.85
N TRP A 421 -17.50 -4.82 12.07
CA TRP A 421 -17.23 -4.80 10.64
C TRP A 421 -18.08 -3.75 9.90
N ASN A 422 -19.34 -3.56 10.29
CA ASN A 422 -20.23 -2.56 9.72
C ASN A 422 -19.81 -1.12 9.98
N THR A 423 -18.87 -0.87 10.88
CA THR A 423 -18.38 0.49 11.22
C THR A 423 -16.99 0.80 10.66
N MET A 424 -16.34 -0.17 10.01
CA MET A 424 -14.98 0.00 9.47
C MET A 424 -14.94 1.06 8.35
N TYR A 425 -13.78 1.70 8.23
CA TYR A 425 -13.46 2.69 7.18
C TYR A 425 -14.42 3.88 7.16
N ASP A 426 -14.82 4.41 8.33
CA ASP A 426 -15.56 5.65 8.45
C ASP A 426 -14.66 6.80 8.91
N PHE A 427 -14.14 7.55 7.94
CA PHE A 427 -13.30 8.73 8.19
C PHE A 427 -14.07 10.05 8.11
N THR A 428 -15.37 9.99 7.82
CA THR A 428 -16.21 11.21 7.64
C THR A 428 -16.24 12.05 8.90
N LYS A 429 -16.31 11.42 10.07
CA LYS A 429 -16.30 12.11 11.36
C LYS A 429 -14.94 12.74 11.66
N ILE A 430 -13.86 12.06 11.39
CA ILE A 430 -12.49 12.59 11.57
C ILE A 430 -12.30 13.85 10.73
N ILE A 431 -12.71 13.81 9.45
CA ILE A 431 -12.64 14.97 8.55
C ILE A 431 -13.57 16.10 9.03
N ALA A 432 -14.77 15.78 9.49
CA ALA A 432 -15.73 16.78 10.01
C ALA A 432 -15.21 17.47 11.28
N ASP A 433 -14.48 16.75 12.14
CA ASP A 433 -13.85 17.27 13.36
C ASP A 433 -12.55 18.04 13.06
N GLY A 434 -12.12 18.15 11.79
CA GLY A 434 -10.92 18.88 11.35
C GLY A 434 -9.65 18.05 11.32
N GLY A 435 -9.74 16.73 11.45
CA GLY A 435 -8.60 15.82 11.28
C GLY A 435 -8.12 15.77 9.84
N THR A 436 -6.82 15.58 9.66
CA THR A 436 -6.18 15.50 8.34
C THR A 436 -6.09 14.05 7.89
N VAL A 437 -6.70 13.73 6.74
CA VAL A 437 -6.69 12.39 6.14
C VAL A 437 -6.08 12.50 4.74
N GLY A 438 -5.01 11.77 4.51
CA GLY A 438 -4.42 11.51 3.20
C GLY A 438 -4.84 10.15 2.69
N PHE A 439 -4.56 9.88 1.42
CA PHE A 439 -4.96 8.64 0.76
C PHE A 439 -3.79 7.99 0.04
N SER A 440 -3.87 6.66 -0.05
CA SER A 440 -2.80 5.82 -0.57
C SER A 440 -3.33 4.58 -1.29
N SER A 441 -2.42 3.83 -1.89
CA SER A 441 -2.74 2.57 -2.55
C SER A 441 -2.40 1.34 -1.72
N ASP A 442 -1.38 1.41 -0.88
CA ASP A 442 -0.82 0.28 -0.15
C ASP A 442 -0.57 -0.96 -1.02
N LEU A 443 -0.03 -0.73 -2.21
CA LEU A 443 0.25 -1.80 -3.15
C LEU A 443 1.53 -2.54 -2.79
N PHE A 444 1.47 -3.86 -2.83
CA PHE A 444 2.60 -4.78 -2.60
C PHE A 444 2.78 -5.83 -3.68
N SER A 445 1.86 -5.91 -4.67
CA SER A 445 1.96 -6.81 -5.82
C SER A 445 1.69 -6.08 -7.14
N TYR A 446 2.47 -6.41 -8.17
CA TYR A 446 2.24 -5.89 -9.52
C TYR A 446 0.94 -6.41 -10.13
N GLN A 447 0.45 -7.56 -9.70
CA GLN A 447 -0.85 -8.09 -10.11
C GLN A 447 -1.98 -7.11 -9.81
N GLU A 448 -1.88 -6.43 -8.70
CA GLU A 448 -2.86 -5.48 -8.22
C GLU A 448 -2.56 -4.03 -8.60
N ALA A 449 -1.55 -3.79 -9.44
CA ALA A 449 -1.13 -2.44 -9.82
C ALA A 449 -2.30 -1.54 -10.28
N HIS A 450 -3.37 -2.12 -10.88
CA HIS A 450 -4.57 -1.38 -11.24
C HIS A 450 -5.28 -0.71 -10.04
N ARG A 451 -5.08 -1.22 -8.81
CA ARG A 451 -5.60 -0.62 -7.58
C ARG A 451 -4.81 0.62 -7.14
N GLY A 452 -3.59 0.79 -7.66
CA GLY A 452 -2.81 2.03 -7.55
C GLY A 452 -3.34 3.17 -8.40
N ASP A 453 -4.39 2.93 -9.22
CA ASP A 453 -5.10 3.98 -9.92
C ASP A 453 -5.91 4.82 -8.89
N PRO A 454 -5.53 6.08 -8.59
CA PRO A 454 -6.24 6.89 -7.60
C PRO A 454 -7.70 7.13 -7.97
N TYR A 455 -8.05 7.07 -9.26
CA TYR A 455 -9.43 7.23 -9.71
C TYR A 455 -10.28 5.99 -9.39
N PHE A 456 -9.67 4.80 -9.36
CA PHE A 456 -10.32 3.60 -8.83
C PHE A 456 -10.61 3.75 -7.34
N GLY A 457 -9.61 4.18 -6.56
CA GLY A 457 -9.76 4.46 -5.12
C GLY A 457 -10.81 5.54 -4.84
N ILE A 458 -10.78 6.65 -5.60
CA ILE A 458 -11.78 7.72 -5.50
C ILE A 458 -13.18 7.17 -5.76
N GLN A 459 -13.39 6.42 -6.86
CA GLN A 459 -14.69 5.83 -7.15
C GLN A 459 -15.15 4.91 -6.02
N THR A 460 -14.27 4.06 -5.51
CA THR A 460 -14.57 3.12 -4.43
C THR A 460 -14.98 3.87 -3.15
N ALA A 461 -14.22 4.87 -2.72
CA ALA A 461 -14.55 5.64 -1.51
C ALA A 461 -15.83 6.50 -1.66
N MET A 462 -16.13 6.98 -2.86
CA MET A 462 -17.38 7.71 -3.14
C MET A 462 -18.62 6.80 -3.13
N THR A 463 -18.46 5.55 -3.55
CA THR A 463 -19.59 4.62 -3.72
C THR A 463 -19.70 3.56 -2.64
N ARG A 464 -18.60 3.27 -1.94
CA ARG A 464 -18.44 2.13 -1.03
C ARG A 464 -18.63 0.79 -1.74
N LYS A 465 -18.25 0.75 -3.03
CA LYS A 465 -18.31 -0.47 -3.86
C LYS A 465 -16.97 -0.69 -4.56
N ASP A 466 -16.44 -1.87 -4.41
CA ASP A 466 -15.39 -2.37 -5.29
C ASP A 466 -16.05 -2.93 -6.56
N ILE A 467 -15.71 -2.38 -7.73
CA ILE A 467 -16.30 -2.83 -9.01
C ILE A 467 -15.63 -4.08 -9.57
N LEU A 468 -14.44 -4.41 -9.09
CA LEU A 468 -13.68 -5.57 -9.53
C LEU A 468 -13.94 -6.78 -8.63
N MET A 469 -14.15 -6.53 -7.32
CA MET A 469 -14.43 -7.54 -6.31
C MET A 469 -15.63 -7.10 -5.45
N PRO A 470 -16.84 -7.04 -6.02
CA PRO A 470 -18.02 -6.60 -5.30
C PRO A 470 -18.38 -7.57 -4.17
N LEU A 471 -18.84 -7.01 -3.04
CA LEU A 471 -19.46 -7.81 -1.99
C LEU A 471 -20.69 -8.52 -2.52
N ASP A 472 -20.97 -9.72 -1.99
CA ASP A 472 -22.13 -10.51 -2.36
C ASP A 472 -23.44 -9.70 -2.16
N PRO A 473 -24.20 -9.42 -3.23
CA PRO A 473 -25.44 -8.65 -3.14
C PRO A 473 -26.56 -9.35 -2.38
N GLU A 474 -26.49 -10.67 -2.18
CA GLU A 474 -27.44 -11.44 -1.35
C GLU A 474 -27.20 -11.16 0.13
N GLU A 475 -25.95 -10.98 0.55
CA GLU A 475 -25.59 -10.66 1.93
C GLU A 475 -25.59 -9.16 2.19
N ILE A 476 -25.09 -8.39 1.24
CA ILE A 476 -24.89 -6.93 1.35
C ILE A 476 -25.68 -6.23 0.23
N PRO A 477 -26.85 -5.63 0.53
CA PRO A 477 -27.70 -5.01 -0.47
C PRO A 477 -26.95 -4.05 -1.40
N GLY A 478 -27.01 -4.36 -2.70
CA GLY A 478 -26.38 -3.57 -3.74
C GLY A 478 -24.85 -3.54 -3.68
N SER A 479 -24.24 -4.47 -2.97
CA SER A 479 -22.77 -4.58 -2.76
C SER A 479 -22.15 -3.30 -2.16
N VAL A 480 -22.92 -2.50 -1.40
CA VAL A 480 -22.43 -1.28 -0.76
C VAL A 480 -21.92 -1.60 0.63
N ARG A 481 -20.62 -1.51 0.85
CA ARG A 481 -20.03 -1.76 2.18
C ARG A 481 -20.60 -0.78 3.21
N PRO A 482 -21.12 -1.26 4.36
CA PRO A 482 -21.53 -0.38 5.45
C PRO A 482 -20.33 0.30 6.14
N PRO A 483 -20.53 1.46 6.80
CA PRO A 483 -21.79 2.21 6.78
C PRO A 483 -21.90 3.03 5.49
N GLU A 484 -23.08 3.07 4.89
CA GLU A 484 -23.31 3.84 3.66
C GLU A 484 -23.05 5.36 3.84
N THR A 485 -23.15 5.84 5.07
CA THR A 485 -22.85 7.23 5.46
C THR A 485 -21.38 7.59 5.38
N ALA A 486 -20.47 6.61 5.28
CA ALA A 486 -19.03 6.84 5.22
C ALA A 486 -18.52 7.17 3.79
N LYS A 487 -19.42 7.46 2.85
CA LYS A 487 -19.05 7.94 1.51
C LYS A 487 -18.38 9.31 1.61
N LEU A 488 -17.25 9.47 0.93
CA LEU A 488 -16.56 10.75 0.82
C LEU A 488 -16.94 11.49 -0.45
N SER A 489 -16.87 12.83 -0.39
CA SER A 489 -17.05 13.67 -1.59
C SER A 489 -15.78 13.67 -2.45
N LEU A 490 -15.94 14.00 -3.74
CA LEU A 490 -14.81 14.17 -4.64
C LEU A 490 -13.81 15.22 -4.14
N GLU A 491 -14.29 16.31 -3.54
CA GLU A 491 -13.44 17.37 -2.99
C GLU A 491 -12.59 16.87 -1.83
N GLN A 492 -13.17 16.07 -0.91
CA GLN A 492 -12.44 15.47 0.20
C GLN A 492 -11.36 14.50 -0.31
N LEU A 493 -11.71 13.72 -1.34
CA LEU A 493 -10.80 12.74 -1.93
C LEU A 493 -9.65 13.39 -2.71
N LEU A 494 -9.94 14.39 -3.55
CA LEU A 494 -8.89 15.16 -4.23
C LEU A 494 -7.95 15.81 -3.22
N ARG A 495 -8.50 16.44 -2.16
CA ARG A 495 -7.70 17.08 -1.14
C ARG A 495 -6.78 16.09 -0.40
N GLY A 496 -7.25 14.87 -0.12
CA GLY A 496 -6.43 13.84 0.51
C GLY A 496 -5.28 13.36 -0.37
N TYR A 497 -5.55 13.12 -1.66
CA TYR A 497 -4.52 12.72 -2.63
C TYR A 497 -3.56 13.86 -3.03
N THR A 498 -3.81 15.08 -2.64
CA THR A 498 -3.03 16.26 -3.02
C THR A 498 -2.50 17.02 -1.80
N CYS A 499 -3.20 18.08 -1.38
CA CYS A 499 -2.75 18.99 -0.33
C CYS A 499 -2.44 18.29 1.00
N ASN A 500 -3.28 17.32 1.43
CA ASN A 500 -3.06 16.67 2.71
C ASN A 500 -1.79 15.81 2.66
N ASN A 501 -1.61 15.01 1.61
CA ASN A 501 -0.38 14.22 1.44
C ASN A 501 0.84 15.13 1.29
N ALA A 502 0.76 16.20 0.47
CA ALA A 502 1.87 17.14 0.28
C ALA A 502 2.27 17.88 1.57
N PHE A 503 1.32 18.10 2.49
CA PHE A 503 1.62 18.74 3.77
C PHE A 503 2.47 17.85 4.68
N ARG A 504 2.33 16.55 4.57
CA ARG A 504 3.05 15.57 5.39
C ARG A 504 4.43 15.22 4.81
N MET A 505 4.57 15.19 3.51
CA MET A 505 5.79 14.83 2.77
C MET A 505 6.66 16.05 2.51
#